data_d4fa965c4620034939c102c35b552987
#
_entry.id   d4fa965c4620034939c102c35b552987
#
_cell.length_a   1.000
_cell.length_b   1.000
_cell.length_c   1.000
_cell.angle_alpha   90.00
_cell.angle_beta   90.00
_cell.angle_gamma   90.00
#
_symmetry.space_group_name_H-M   'P 1'
#
loop_
_entity.id
_entity.type
_entity.pdbx_description
1 polymer ?
#
loop_
_entity_poly.entity_id
_entity_poly.type
_entity_poly.pdbx_seq_one_letter_code
_entity_poly.pdbx_strand_id
1 'polypeptide(L)' 'MAAVQVKAELAGSLWKVVVREGQQVGADETLMILESMKMEIPVASPKAGRVAKIHVKEGDTVQEGQLLVEVD' A
#
# COMPACT_ATOMS: atom_id res chain seq x y z
N MET A 1 19.83 4.34 -0.68
CA MET A 1 19.36 2.99 -1.02
C MET A 1 17.99 3.09 -1.67
N ALA A 2 17.72 2.16 -2.55
CA ALA A 2 16.45 2.19 -3.29
C ALA A 2 15.30 1.72 -2.39
N ALA A 3 14.17 2.41 -2.47
CA ALA A 3 12.97 2.00 -1.77
C ALA A 3 12.40 0.74 -2.42
N VAL A 4 11.76 -0.08 -1.61
CA VAL A 4 11.04 -1.25 -2.12
C VAL A 4 9.67 -0.79 -2.59
N GLN A 5 9.31 -1.17 -3.82
CA GLN A 5 8.03 -0.83 -4.40
C GLN A 5 6.98 -1.84 -3.98
N VAL A 6 5.86 -1.34 -3.45
CA VAL A 6 4.73 -2.18 -3.08
C VAL A 6 3.64 -1.97 -4.13
N LYS A 7 3.27 -3.03 -4.82
CA LYS A 7 2.32 -2.96 -5.93
C LYS A 7 1.06 -3.73 -5.60
N ALA A 8 -0.04 -3.33 -6.23
CA ALA A 8 -1.31 -4.01 -6.05
C ALA A 8 -1.22 -5.42 -6.65
N GLU A 9 -1.67 -6.42 -5.91
CA GLU A 9 -1.69 -7.80 -6.38
C GLU A 9 -2.93 -8.10 -7.18
N LEU A 10 -3.95 -7.26 -7.08
CA LEU A 10 -5.19 -7.39 -7.84
C LEU A 10 -5.84 -6.03 -8.00
N ALA A 11 -6.77 -5.93 -8.95
CA ALA A 11 -7.51 -4.71 -9.19
C ALA A 11 -8.59 -4.54 -8.13
N GLY A 12 -8.89 -3.28 -7.80
CA GLY A 12 -9.92 -2.96 -6.83
C GLY A 12 -9.98 -1.48 -6.56
N SER A 13 -10.62 -1.12 -5.47
CA SER A 13 -10.70 0.27 -5.01
C SER A 13 -9.91 0.42 -3.74
N LEU A 14 -9.22 1.54 -3.61
CA LEU A 14 -8.48 1.81 -2.36
C LEU A 14 -9.48 2.34 -1.34
N TRP A 15 -9.79 1.49 -0.36
CA TRP A 15 -10.77 1.83 0.65
C TRP A 15 -10.17 2.69 1.74
N LYS A 16 -8.96 2.36 2.20
CA LYS A 16 -8.35 3.08 3.29
C LYS A 16 -6.84 3.10 3.17
N VAL A 17 -6.25 4.25 3.48
CA VAL A 17 -4.80 4.38 3.63
C VAL A 17 -4.54 4.50 5.12
N VAL A 18 -3.80 3.52 5.68
CA VAL A 18 -3.62 3.40 7.13
C VAL A 18 -2.38 4.15 7.61
N VAL A 19 -1.42 4.37 6.70
CA VAL A 19 -0.14 5.00 7.04
C VAL A 19 0.01 6.32 6.29
N ARG A 20 1.04 7.08 6.65
CA ARG A 20 1.37 8.33 5.96
C ARG A 20 2.86 8.35 5.62
N GLU A 21 3.22 9.22 4.69
CA GLU A 21 4.62 9.38 4.31
C GLU A 21 5.44 9.81 5.52
N GLY A 22 6.61 9.21 5.65
CA GLY A 22 7.51 9.45 6.77
C GLY A 22 7.29 8.55 7.97
N GLN A 23 6.22 7.78 7.99
CA GLN A 23 5.90 6.91 9.12
C GLN A 23 6.77 5.67 9.12
N GLN A 24 7.22 5.25 10.31
CA GLN A 24 7.93 3.98 10.48
C GLN A 24 6.93 2.84 10.48
N VAL A 25 7.25 1.76 9.80
CA VAL A 25 6.39 0.57 9.73
C VAL A 25 7.24 -0.68 9.96
N GLY A 26 6.60 -1.72 10.50
CA GLY A 26 7.23 -3.03 10.65
C GLY A 26 6.94 -3.90 9.46
N ALA A 27 7.69 -5.00 9.33
CA ALA A 27 7.40 -6.00 8.32
C ALA A 27 5.99 -6.55 8.57
N ASP A 28 5.25 -6.75 7.48
CA ASP A 28 3.87 -7.26 7.49
C ASP A 28 2.85 -6.29 8.10
N GLU A 29 3.26 -5.08 8.45
CA GLU A 29 2.31 -4.09 8.94
C GLU A 29 1.42 -3.63 7.78
N THR A 30 0.12 -3.46 8.06
CA THR A 30 -0.83 -3.04 7.03
C THR A 30 -0.59 -1.58 6.64
N LEU A 31 -0.38 -1.34 5.36
CA LEU A 31 -0.15 0.00 4.80
C LEU A 31 -1.46 0.62 4.32
N MET A 32 -2.29 -0.18 3.69
CA MET A 32 -3.56 0.28 3.16
C MET A 32 -4.47 -0.93 2.94
N ILE A 33 -5.75 -0.66 2.67
CA ILE A 33 -6.74 -1.72 2.49
C ILE A 33 -7.42 -1.50 1.15
N LEU A 34 -7.37 -2.53 0.31
CA LEU A 34 -8.09 -2.54 -0.97
C LEU A 34 -9.41 -3.26 -0.78
N GLU A 35 -10.43 -2.78 -1.49
CA GLU A 35 -11.69 -3.50 -1.58
C GLU A 35 -11.81 -4.09 -2.97
N SER A 36 -12.02 -5.40 -3.04
CA SER A 36 -12.17 -6.11 -4.30
C SER A 36 -13.16 -7.23 -4.08
N MET A 37 -14.17 -7.31 -4.95
CA MET A 37 -15.19 -8.37 -4.88
C MET A 37 -15.83 -8.43 -3.49
N LYS A 38 -16.11 -7.26 -2.90
CA LYS A 38 -16.74 -7.12 -1.58
C LYS A 38 -15.90 -7.66 -0.43
N MET A 39 -14.60 -7.82 -0.66
CA MET A 39 -13.67 -8.24 0.38
C MET A 39 -12.67 -7.13 0.64
N GLU A 40 -12.28 -6.99 1.90
CA GLU A 40 -11.24 -6.06 2.31
C GLU A 40 -9.91 -6.80 2.32
N ILE A 41 -8.98 -6.32 1.53
CA ILE A 41 -7.70 -7.00 1.35
C ILE A 41 -6.59 -6.08 1.83
N PRO A 42 -5.90 -6.43 2.92
CA PRO A 42 -4.82 -5.60 3.42
C PRO A 42 -3.59 -5.70 2.51
N VAL A 43 -2.94 -4.55 2.34
CA VAL A 43 -1.66 -4.48 1.64
C VAL A 43 -0.60 -4.30 2.73
N ALA A 44 0.24 -5.31 2.89
CA ALA A 44 1.22 -5.35 3.96
C ALA A 44 2.59 -4.86 3.49
N SER A 45 3.36 -4.30 4.42
CA SER A 45 4.71 -3.88 4.12
C SER A 45 5.61 -5.11 3.95
N PRO A 46 6.44 -5.15 2.88
CA PRO A 46 7.33 -6.29 2.67
C PRO A 46 8.53 -6.29 3.61
N LYS A 47 8.78 -5.19 4.29
CA LYS A 47 9.94 -5.07 5.18
C LYS A 47 9.66 -4.01 6.24
N ALA A 48 10.45 -4.04 7.30
CA ALA A 48 10.47 -2.93 8.25
C ALA A 48 11.21 -1.76 7.62
N GLY A 49 10.70 -0.55 7.80
CA GLY A 49 11.33 0.63 7.23
C GLY A 49 10.45 1.84 7.39
N ARG A 50 10.63 2.80 6.50
CA ARG A 50 9.88 4.04 6.55
C ARG A 50 9.12 4.23 5.24
N VAL A 51 7.88 4.68 5.33
CA VAL A 51 7.06 4.98 4.16
C VAL A 51 7.67 6.18 3.45
N ALA A 52 8.24 5.96 2.27
CA ALA A 52 8.92 7.00 1.52
C ALA A 52 7.95 7.81 0.69
N LYS A 53 7.02 7.14 0.01
CA LYS A 53 6.05 7.81 -0.84
C LYS A 53 4.80 6.97 -1.01
N ILE A 54 3.65 7.63 -0.97
CA ILE A 54 2.35 7.02 -1.24
C ILE A 54 1.84 7.59 -2.56
N HIS A 55 1.52 6.69 -3.51
CA HIS A 55 1.18 7.08 -4.88
C HIS A 55 -0.32 7.09 -5.15
N VAL A 56 -1.12 6.70 -4.18
CA VAL A 56 -2.57 6.57 -4.33
C VAL A 56 -3.26 7.21 -3.13
N LYS A 57 -4.55 7.45 -3.26
CA LYS A 57 -5.33 8.02 -2.16
C LYS A 57 -6.66 7.27 -2.04
N GLU A 58 -7.30 7.44 -0.92
CA GLU A 58 -8.59 6.79 -0.65
C GLU A 58 -9.59 7.15 -1.73
N GLY A 59 -10.29 6.13 -2.23
CA GLY A 59 -11.25 6.28 -3.30
C GLY A 59 -10.70 5.98 -4.68
N ASP A 60 -9.38 5.88 -4.84
CA ASP A 60 -8.79 5.59 -6.14
C ASP A 60 -9.11 4.17 -6.58
N THR A 61 -9.33 4.00 -7.88
CA THR A 61 -9.37 2.68 -8.50
C THR A 61 -7.94 2.27 -8.83
N VAL A 62 -7.57 1.05 -8.49
CA VAL A 62 -6.22 0.54 -8.74
C VAL A 62 -6.27 -0.69 -9.63
N GLN A 63 -5.20 -0.88 -10.39
CA GLN A 63 -5.04 -2.01 -11.29
C GLN A 63 -4.00 -2.97 -10.72
N GLU A 64 -4.09 -4.23 -11.12
CA GLU A 64 -3.05 -5.19 -10.77
C GLU A 64 -1.70 -4.69 -11.27
N GLY A 65 -0.67 -4.74 -10.41
CA GLY A 65 0.66 -4.29 -10.77
C GLY A 65 0.90 -2.79 -10.59
N GLN A 66 -0.14 -2.04 -10.24
CA GLN A 66 0.01 -0.60 -10.04
C GLN A 66 0.81 -0.30 -8.78
N LEU A 67 1.74 0.65 -8.88
CA LEU A 67 2.55 1.05 -7.73
C LEU A 67 1.68 1.79 -6.72
N LEU A 68 1.71 1.33 -5.48
CA LEU A 68 0.90 1.89 -4.40
C LEU A 68 1.75 2.73 -3.45
N VAL A 69 2.85 2.17 -2.98
CA VAL A 69 3.65 2.83 -1.94
C VAL A 69 5.09 2.34 -2.05
N GLU A 70 6.02 3.20 -1.62
CA GLU A 70 7.45 2.85 -1.56
C GLU A 70 7.88 2.88 -0.10
N VAL A 71 8.61 1.85 0.31
CA VAL A 71 9.12 1.71 1.68
C VAL A 71 10.64 1.66 1.62
N ASP A 72 11.27 2.57 2.35
CA ASP A 72 12.74 2.63 2.45
C ASP A 72 13.31 1.53 3.33
#